data_4837dd241f119cbabb02bdf6c2695d3b
#
_entry.id   4837dd241f119cbabb02bdf6c2695d3b
#
_cell.length_a   1.000
_cell.length_b   1.000
_cell.length_c   1.000
_cell.angle_alpha   90.00
_cell.angle_beta   90.00
_cell.angle_gamma   90.00
#
_symmetry.space_group_name_H-M   'P 1'
#
loop_
_entity.id
_entity.type
_entity.pdbx_description
1 polymer ?
#
loop_
_entity_poly.entity_id
_entity_poly.type
_entity_poly.pdbx_seq_one_letter_code
_entity_poly.pdbx_strand_id
1 'polypeptide(L)'
;MKSKKKRTKHLKSISAWVVSADMGYGHQRAVFPLKDISEEGIITAGKNDGSSAKGKKSWKRLLNVYESFSRARGIPWVGKPIFAIFDTLMHIPEFYPIRNLSRSTYQVDLLDRNIKNGLCNGMMEKISTKQLPLVTSFYAPAIAADMHGYEPVFCIICDADINRVWVAKQPWESRIN
;
A
#
# COMPACT_ATOMS: atom_id res chain seq x y z
N MET A 1 14.46 -35.64 -7.48
CA MET A 1 15.18 -34.40 -7.10
C MET A 1 15.57 -33.46 -8.28
N LYS A 2 15.16 -33.72 -9.52
CA LYS A 2 15.51 -32.90 -10.71
C LYS A 2 14.50 -31.77 -11.06
N SER A 3 13.33 -31.73 -10.43
CA SER A 3 12.26 -30.77 -10.75
C SER A 3 12.45 -29.35 -10.14
N LYS A 4 13.12 -29.24 -8.99
CA LYS A 4 13.31 -27.95 -8.31
C LYS A 4 14.29 -26.99 -9.02
N LYS A 5 15.26 -27.53 -9.76
CA LYS A 5 16.30 -26.71 -10.45
C LYS A 5 15.79 -25.99 -11.71
N LYS A 6 14.76 -26.55 -12.37
CA LYS A 6 14.18 -26.00 -13.60
C LYS A 6 13.24 -24.80 -13.32
N ARG A 7 12.56 -24.82 -12.18
CA ARG A 7 11.60 -23.76 -11.79
C ARG A 7 12.29 -22.47 -11.35
N THR A 8 13.44 -22.59 -10.67
CA THR A 8 14.25 -21.45 -10.24
C THR A 8 14.95 -20.73 -11.39
N LYS A 9 15.29 -21.43 -12.48
CA LYS A 9 15.99 -20.83 -13.62
C LYS A 9 15.06 -19.99 -14.50
N HIS A 10 13.76 -20.29 -14.53
CA HIS A 10 12.77 -19.52 -15.30
C HIS A 10 12.33 -18.25 -14.56
N LEU A 11 12.24 -18.30 -13.23
CA LEU A 11 11.89 -17.13 -12.41
C LEU A 11 12.99 -16.08 -12.35
N LYS A 12 14.26 -16.44 -12.57
CA LYS A 12 15.39 -15.49 -12.61
C LYS A 12 15.39 -14.55 -13.83
N SER A 13 14.54 -14.80 -14.83
CA SER A 13 14.39 -13.92 -16.02
C SER A 13 13.30 -12.87 -15.84
N ILE A 14 12.54 -12.93 -14.75
CA ILE A 14 11.45 -11.99 -14.47
C ILE A 14 11.93 -11.08 -13.34
N SER A 15 11.99 -9.77 -13.60
CA SER A 15 12.29 -8.75 -12.62
C SER A 15 11.07 -7.86 -12.39
N ALA A 16 10.87 -7.45 -11.16
CA ALA A 16 9.81 -6.53 -10.77
C ALA A 16 10.30 -5.61 -9.63
N TRP A 17 9.74 -4.44 -9.53
CA TRP A 17 9.82 -3.65 -8.32
C TRP A 17 8.84 -4.23 -7.30
N VAL A 18 9.34 -4.66 -6.16
CA VAL A 18 8.51 -5.22 -5.08
C VAL A 18 8.52 -4.25 -3.91
N VAL A 19 7.35 -3.71 -3.59
CA VAL A 19 7.20 -2.68 -2.57
C VAL A 19 6.26 -3.14 -1.46
N SER A 20 6.68 -2.93 -0.22
CA SER A 20 5.89 -3.15 0.98
C SER A 20 5.75 -1.85 1.78
N ALA A 21 4.89 -1.85 2.78
CA ALA A 21 4.81 -0.80 3.78
C ALA A 21 5.07 -1.37 5.18
N ASP A 22 5.64 -0.54 6.07
CA ASP A 22 5.84 -0.91 7.47
C ASP A 22 4.58 -0.64 8.30
N MET A 23 3.45 -1.17 7.82
CA MET A 23 2.12 -1.02 8.43
C MET A 23 1.62 -2.36 8.98
N GLY A 24 2.56 -3.14 9.54
CA GLY A 24 2.30 -4.46 10.09
C GLY A 24 2.89 -5.59 9.26
N TYR A 25 3.03 -6.77 9.88
CA TYR A 25 3.68 -7.93 9.27
C TYR A 25 2.90 -8.53 8.10
N GLY A 26 1.58 -8.29 8.00
CA GLY A 26 0.75 -8.81 6.90
C GLY A 26 1.26 -8.35 5.54
N HIS A 27 1.49 -7.05 5.38
CA HIS A 27 1.98 -6.46 4.14
C HIS A 27 3.39 -6.95 3.77
N GLN A 28 4.27 -7.09 4.75
CA GLN A 28 5.63 -7.59 4.52
C GLN A 28 5.62 -9.07 4.12
N ARG A 29 4.80 -9.91 4.77
CA ARG A 29 4.67 -11.34 4.46
C ARG A 29 4.06 -11.59 3.09
N ALA A 30 3.10 -10.78 2.67
CA ALA A 30 2.44 -10.92 1.38
C ALA A 30 3.42 -10.81 0.20
N VAL A 31 4.42 -9.95 0.28
CA VAL A 31 5.41 -9.76 -0.78
C VAL A 31 6.71 -10.55 -0.57
N PHE A 32 6.93 -11.11 0.62
CA PHE A 32 8.17 -11.85 0.91
C PHE A 32 8.48 -12.99 -0.07
N PRO A 33 7.51 -13.79 -0.55
CA PRO A 33 7.75 -14.83 -1.56
C PRO A 33 8.26 -14.28 -2.90
N LEU A 34 8.11 -12.99 -3.16
CA LEU A 34 8.51 -12.32 -4.40
C LEU A 34 9.94 -11.77 -4.36
N LYS A 35 10.66 -11.95 -3.24
CA LYS A 35 11.99 -11.37 -3.07
C LYS A 35 12.99 -11.81 -4.16
N ASP A 36 12.83 -13.04 -4.69
CA ASP A 36 13.75 -13.61 -5.68
C ASP A 36 13.57 -13.00 -7.10
N ILE A 37 12.42 -12.35 -7.34
CA ILE A 37 12.15 -11.60 -8.58
C ILE A 37 12.29 -10.08 -8.37
N SER A 38 12.55 -9.64 -7.16
CA SER A 38 12.70 -8.23 -6.85
C SER A 38 14.04 -7.71 -7.36
N GLU A 39 14.02 -6.61 -8.12
CA GLU A 39 15.19 -6.03 -8.80
C GLU A 39 16.31 -5.64 -7.82
N GLU A 40 15.97 -4.95 -6.75
CA GLU A 40 16.91 -4.49 -5.72
C GLU A 40 16.53 -4.95 -4.30
N GLY A 41 15.84 -6.09 -4.20
CA GLY A 41 15.23 -6.52 -2.94
C GLY A 41 13.93 -5.79 -2.64
N ILE A 42 13.24 -6.20 -1.58
CA ILE A 42 11.96 -5.62 -1.21
C ILE A 42 12.15 -4.19 -0.69
N ILE A 43 11.54 -3.24 -1.36
CA ILE A 43 11.50 -1.84 -0.95
C ILE A 43 10.44 -1.68 0.13
N THR A 44 10.79 -1.06 1.25
CA THR A 44 9.82 -0.65 2.28
C THR A 44 9.58 0.84 2.17
N ALA A 45 8.37 1.21 1.78
CA ALA A 45 7.97 2.60 1.62
C ALA A 45 8.21 3.41 2.92
N GLY A 46 8.82 4.57 2.78
CA GLY A 46 9.21 5.44 3.89
C GLY A 46 10.49 5.03 4.66
N LYS A 47 11.11 3.88 4.33
CA LYS A 47 12.36 3.43 4.98
C LYS A 47 13.55 3.41 4.02
N ASN A 48 13.53 2.50 3.03
CA ASN A 48 14.64 2.28 2.10
C ASN A 48 14.27 2.58 0.64
N ASP A 49 13.28 3.42 0.44
CA ASP A 49 12.70 3.79 -0.84
C ASP A 49 13.30 5.08 -1.45
N GLY A 50 14.38 5.59 -0.89
CA GLY A 50 14.98 6.87 -1.34
C GLY A 50 14.26 8.11 -0.81
N SER A 51 13.22 7.97 0.01
CA SER A 51 12.44 9.10 0.53
C SER A 51 13.30 10.15 1.21
N SER A 52 13.04 11.42 0.89
CA SER A 52 13.60 12.58 1.57
C SER A 52 13.25 12.59 3.06
N ALA A 53 13.93 13.43 3.85
CA ALA A 53 13.59 13.62 5.27
C ALA A 53 12.13 13.99 5.50
N LYS A 54 11.55 14.80 4.61
CA LYS A 54 10.12 15.17 4.62
C LYS A 54 9.22 13.97 4.36
N GLY A 55 9.56 13.16 3.35
CA GLY A 55 8.82 11.92 3.01
C GLY A 55 8.85 10.92 4.17
N LYS A 56 10.02 10.65 4.75
CA LYS A 56 10.17 9.78 5.93
C LYS A 56 9.35 10.29 7.12
N LYS A 57 9.34 11.61 7.37
CA LYS A 57 8.52 12.21 8.43
C LYS A 57 7.02 12.01 8.18
N SER A 58 6.57 12.11 6.93
CA SER A 58 5.16 11.88 6.57
C SER A 58 4.77 10.43 6.78
N TRP A 59 5.59 9.46 6.37
CA TRP A 59 5.39 8.05 6.64
C TRP A 59 5.38 7.74 8.14
N LYS A 60 6.32 8.28 8.90
CA LYS A 60 6.36 8.11 10.36
C LYS A 60 5.11 8.68 11.04
N ARG A 61 4.60 9.82 10.57
CA ARG A 61 3.33 10.37 11.08
C ARG A 61 2.17 9.45 10.80
N LEU A 62 2.07 8.91 9.58
CA LEU A 62 1.01 7.97 9.20
C LEU A 62 1.07 6.71 10.06
N LEU A 63 2.26 6.15 10.26
CA LEU A 63 2.49 4.99 11.13
C LEU A 63 2.10 5.29 12.58
N ASN A 64 2.52 6.43 13.13
CA ASN A 64 2.20 6.81 14.50
C ASN A 64 0.68 6.97 14.70
N VAL A 65 -0.03 7.53 13.73
CA VAL A 65 -1.50 7.63 13.76
C VAL A 65 -2.11 6.23 13.80
N TYR A 66 -1.68 5.35 12.89
CA TYR A 66 -2.14 3.96 12.85
C TYR A 66 -1.88 3.22 14.17
N GLU A 67 -0.65 3.30 14.72
CA GLU A 67 -0.30 2.65 15.98
C GLU A 67 -1.07 3.23 17.16
N SER A 68 -1.28 4.55 17.21
CA SER A 68 -2.04 5.21 18.26
C SER A 68 -3.49 4.69 18.31
N PHE A 69 -4.11 4.54 17.13
CA PHE A 69 -5.44 3.96 17.01
C PHE A 69 -5.46 2.48 17.44
N SER A 70 -4.48 1.70 16.99
CA SER A 70 -4.38 0.29 17.37
C SER A 70 -4.22 0.09 18.87
N ARG A 71 -3.46 0.98 19.55
CA ARG A 71 -3.27 0.95 20.99
C ARG A 71 -4.50 1.46 21.77
N ALA A 72 -5.17 2.50 21.28
CA ALA A 72 -6.37 3.06 21.90
C ALA A 72 -7.51 2.02 22.00
N ARG A 73 -7.49 1.01 21.11
CA ARG A 73 -8.44 -0.10 21.11
C ARG A 73 -8.47 -0.89 22.42
N GLY A 74 -7.34 -0.98 23.11
CA GLY A 74 -7.21 -1.71 24.36
C GLY A 74 -7.55 -0.91 25.63
N ILE A 75 -7.90 0.38 25.52
CA ILE A 75 -8.14 1.23 26.70
C ILE A 75 -9.63 1.22 27.05
N PRO A 76 -10.03 0.63 28.21
CA PRO A 76 -11.41 0.71 28.68
C PRO A 76 -11.83 2.18 28.86
N TRP A 77 -13.10 2.51 28.56
CA TRP A 77 -13.72 3.84 28.70
C TRP A 77 -13.35 4.87 27.62
N VAL A 78 -12.12 4.91 27.13
CA VAL A 78 -11.66 5.84 26.08
C VAL A 78 -11.85 5.22 24.68
N GLY A 79 -11.79 3.90 24.59
CA GLY A 79 -11.91 3.18 23.34
C GLY A 79 -13.25 3.38 22.63
N LYS A 80 -14.38 3.32 23.35
CA LYS A 80 -15.72 3.40 22.73
C LYS A 80 -15.98 4.69 21.93
N PRO A 81 -15.80 5.91 22.49
CA PRO A 81 -16.05 7.13 21.72
C PRO A 81 -15.03 7.34 20.60
N ILE A 82 -13.76 6.97 20.82
CA ILE A 82 -12.74 7.02 19.76
C ILE A 82 -13.10 6.04 18.65
N PHE A 83 -13.64 4.85 18.98
CA PHE A 83 -14.11 3.88 18.01
C PHE A 83 -15.29 4.39 17.19
N ALA A 84 -16.25 5.05 17.78
CA ALA A 84 -17.40 5.61 17.05
C ALA A 84 -16.95 6.66 16.01
N ILE A 85 -15.98 7.50 16.38
CA ILE A 85 -15.38 8.46 15.45
C ILE A 85 -14.60 7.72 14.37
N PHE A 86 -13.85 6.69 14.73
CA PHE A 86 -13.07 5.90 13.80
C PHE A 86 -13.94 5.09 12.84
N ASP A 87 -15.01 4.44 13.34
CA ASP A 87 -16.01 3.76 12.51
C ASP A 87 -16.66 4.71 11.51
N THR A 88 -16.94 5.95 11.92
CA THR A 88 -17.47 6.97 10.99
C THR A 88 -16.45 7.38 9.94
N LEU A 89 -15.17 7.50 10.31
CA LEU A 89 -14.07 7.84 9.39
C LEU A 89 -13.68 6.66 8.50
N MET A 90 -13.71 5.45 9.05
CA MET A 90 -13.35 4.20 8.39
C MET A 90 -14.56 3.48 7.80
N HIS A 91 -15.71 4.16 7.69
CA HIS A 91 -16.95 3.53 7.25
C HIS A 91 -16.71 2.50 6.14
N ILE A 92 -16.79 1.23 6.51
CA ILE A 92 -16.75 0.11 5.57
C ILE A 92 -18.21 -0.08 5.14
N PRO A 93 -18.56 0.18 3.86
CA PRO A 93 -19.94 0.00 3.40
C PRO A 93 -20.39 -1.44 3.61
N GLU A 94 -21.66 -1.62 3.94
CA GLU A 94 -22.25 -2.94 4.08
C GLU A 94 -22.00 -3.80 2.83
N PHE A 95 -21.79 -5.10 3.03
CA PHE A 95 -21.49 -6.02 1.94
C PHE A 95 -22.71 -6.28 1.06
N TYR A 96 -23.90 -6.24 1.65
CA TYR A 96 -25.16 -6.58 0.99
C TYR A 96 -26.04 -5.35 0.81
N PRO A 97 -26.77 -5.20 -0.30
CA PRO A 97 -26.79 -6.11 -1.45
C PRO A 97 -25.59 -5.97 -2.39
N ILE A 98 -24.98 -4.80 -2.47
CA ILE A 98 -23.77 -4.54 -3.30
C ILE A 98 -22.95 -3.45 -2.61
N ARG A 99 -21.68 -3.75 -2.35
CA ARG A 99 -20.75 -2.76 -1.82
C ARG A 99 -20.34 -1.76 -2.91
N ASN A 100 -20.76 -0.52 -2.77
CA ASN A 100 -20.39 0.55 -3.68
C ASN A 100 -19.17 1.33 -3.16
N LEU A 101 -18.02 1.15 -3.80
CA LEU A 101 -16.77 1.85 -3.51
C LEU A 101 -16.49 3.01 -4.48
N SER A 102 -17.44 3.47 -5.26
CA SER A 102 -17.24 4.54 -6.26
C SER A 102 -17.04 5.91 -5.61
N ARG A 103 -17.75 6.20 -4.51
CA ARG A 103 -17.64 7.51 -3.85
C ARG A 103 -16.35 7.64 -3.06
N SER A 104 -15.67 8.79 -3.21
CA SER A 104 -14.53 9.15 -2.37
C SER A 104 -14.94 9.29 -0.90
N THR A 105 -14.04 8.92 -0.01
CA THR A 105 -14.19 9.13 1.44
C THR A 105 -13.11 10.12 1.91
N TYR A 106 -13.28 10.66 3.11
CA TYR A 106 -12.28 11.54 3.72
C TYR A 106 -10.87 10.93 3.74
N GLN A 107 -10.78 9.62 3.97
CA GLN A 107 -9.50 8.90 3.97
C GLN A 107 -8.83 8.90 2.59
N VAL A 108 -9.61 8.66 1.54
CA VAL A 108 -9.11 8.69 0.16
C VAL A 108 -8.64 10.09 -0.20
N ASP A 109 -9.39 11.13 0.19
CA ASP A 109 -9.00 12.51 -0.06
C ASP A 109 -7.75 12.91 0.74
N LEU A 110 -7.60 12.40 1.95
CA LEU A 110 -6.40 12.61 2.77
C LEU A 110 -5.19 11.89 2.16
N LEU A 111 -5.36 10.65 1.69
CA LEU A 111 -4.32 9.90 1.01
C LEU A 111 -3.87 10.60 -0.27
N ASP A 112 -4.81 11.00 -1.13
CA ASP A 112 -4.57 11.76 -2.37
C ASP A 112 -3.74 13.02 -2.08
N ARG A 113 -4.13 13.81 -1.07
CA ARG A 113 -3.39 14.99 -0.64
C ARG A 113 -1.97 14.66 -0.15
N ASN A 114 -1.82 13.59 0.63
CA ASN A 114 -0.49 13.19 1.13
C ASN A 114 0.43 12.74 -0.02
N ILE A 115 -0.09 12.01 -1.00
CA ILE A 115 0.67 11.60 -2.19
C ILE A 115 1.09 12.83 -2.98
N LYS A 116 0.17 13.76 -3.25
CA LYS A 116 0.47 15.05 -3.91
C LYS A 116 1.51 15.89 -3.15
N ASN A 117 1.55 15.76 -1.83
CA ASN A 117 2.55 16.40 -0.97
C ASN A 117 3.88 15.61 -0.87
N GLY A 118 4.06 14.53 -1.63
CA GLY A 118 5.31 13.81 -1.78
C GLY A 118 5.45 12.57 -0.90
N LEU A 119 4.36 11.96 -0.42
CA LEU A 119 4.42 10.78 0.45
C LEU A 119 5.24 9.63 -0.16
N CYS A 120 5.12 9.37 -1.46
CA CYS A 120 5.80 8.27 -2.16
C CYS A 120 6.86 8.75 -3.17
N ASN A 121 7.26 10.02 -3.17
CA ASN A 121 8.17 10.55 -4.19
C ASN A 121 9.48 9.77 -4.28
N GLY A 122 10.13 9.47 -3.15
CA GLY A 122 11.39 8.72 -3.18
C GLY A 122 11.23 7.32 -3.78
N MET A 123 10.12 6.65 -3.48
CA MET A 123 9.80 5.39 -4.13
C MET A 123 9.63 5.59 -5.64
N MET A 124 8.89 6.61 -6.06
CA MET A 124 8.67 6.90 -7.49
C MET A 124 9.98 7.20 -8.22
N GLU A 125 10.84 8.03 -7.64
CA GLU A 125 12.19 8.30 -8.18
C GLU A 125 12.97 7.00 -8.37
N LYS A 126 12.94 6.11 -7.37
CA LYS A 126 13.64 4.84 -7.42
C LYS A 126 13.10 3.89 -8.48
N ILE A 127 11.80 3.66 -8.53
CA ILE A 127 11.19 2.72 -9.50
C ILE A 127 11.23 3.25 -10.93
N SER A 128 11.30 4.57 -11.11
CA SER A 128 11.42 5.19 -12.45
C SER A 128 12.79 5.01 -13.09
N THR A 129 13.80 4.54 -12.35
CA THR A 129 15.14 4.25 -12.91
C THR A 129 15.12 3.12 -13.92
N LYS A 130 14.15 2.22 -13.81
CA LYS A 130 13.99 1.07 -14.69
C LYS A 130 12.52 0.72 -14.85
N GLN A 131 12.02 0.70 -16.07
CA GLN A 131 10.63 0.37 -16.36
C GLN A 131 10.38 -1.14 -16.16
N LEU A 132 9.95 -1.52 -14.97
CA LEU A 132 9.60 -2.89 -14.58
C LEU A 132 8.20 -2.90 -13.97
N PRO A 133 7.51 -4.04 -13.97
CA PRO A 133 6.26 -4.17 -13.21
C PRO A 133 6.45 -3.79 -11.75
N LEU A 134 5.53 -3.01 -11.20
CA LEU A 134 5.45 -2.73 -9.78
C LEU A 134 4.47 -3.72 -9.13
N VAL A 135 4.92 -4.43 -8.11
CA VAL A 135 4.08 -5.27 -7.25
C VAL A 135 4.14 -4.74 -5.83
N THR A 136 3.01 -4.40 -5.26
CA THR A 136 2.94 -3.90 -3.89
C THR A 136 1.85 -4.57 -3.09
N SER A 137 2.03 -4.66 -1.78
CA SER A 137 1.02 -5.16 -0.83
C SER A 137 0.33 -4.03 -0.07
N PHE A 138 0.49 -2.78 -0.50
CA PHE A 138 -0.12 -1.64 0.18
C PHE A 138 -0.66 -0.63 -0.82
N TYR A 139 -1.83 -0.07 -0.54
CA TYR A 139 -2.55 0.82 -1.46
C TYR A 139 -1.82 2.13 -1.77
N ALA A 140 -1.12 2.73 -0.80
CA ALA A 140 -0.50 4.04 -1.03
C ALA A 140 0.60 4.02 -2.11
N PRO A 141 1.54 3.04 -2.15
CA PRO A 141 2.46 2.86 -3.27
C PRO A 141 1.77 2.62 -4.61
N ALA A 142 0.70 1.78 -4.63
CA ALA A 142 -0.02 1.49 -5.85
C ALA A 142 -0.70 2.75 -6.42
N ILE A 143 -1.44 3.47 -5.58
CA ILE A 143 -2.14 4.70 -5.96
C ILE A 143 -1.14 5.80 -6.37
N ALA A 144 -0.01 5.92 -5.67
CA ALA A 144 1.02 6.87 -6.05
C ALA A 144 1.60 6.57 -7.44
N ALA A 145 1.87 5.30 -7.74
CA ALA A 145 2.35 4.88 -9.05
C ALA A 145 1.32 5.17 -10.16
N ASP A 146 0.05 4.84 -9.92
CA ASP A 146 -1.05 5.12 -10.83
C ASP A 146 -1.21 6.63 -11.11
N MET A 147 -1.17 7.47 -10.07
CA MET A 147 -1.22 8.93 -10.18
C MET A 147 -0.05 9.53 -10.98
N HIS A 148 1.11 8.85 -11.03
CA HIS A 148 2.27 9.25 -11.82
C HIS A 148 2.29 8.60 -13.21
N GLY A 149 1.25 7.86 -13.59
CA GLY A 149 1.16 7.17 -14.88
C GLY A 149 2.11 6.00 -15.03
N TYR A 150 2.60 5.44 -13.94
CA TYR A 150 3.48 4.27 -13.95
C TYR A 150 2.71 2.99 -14.22
N GLU A 151 3.19 2.14 -15.13
CA GLU A 151 2.55 0.89 -15.54
C GLU A 151 3.58 -0.20 -15.86
N PRO A 152 3.24 -1.49 -15.67
CA PRO A 152 2.04 -2.00 -15.00
C PRO A 152 2.17 -2.01 -13.46
N VAL A 153 1.06 -1.81 -12.77
CA VAL A 153 0.98 -1.83 -11.30
C VAL A 153 0.07 -2.97 -10.85
N PHE A 154 0.55 -3.78 -9.92
CA PHE A 154 -0.20 -4.86 -9.28
C PHE A 154 -0.27 -4.61 -7.77
N CYS A 155 -1.49 -4.57 -7.22
CA CYS A 155 -1.71 -4.39 -5.80
C CYS A 155 -2.27 -5.67 -5.15
N ILE A 156 -1.48 -6.29 -4.28
CA ILE A 156 -1.91 -7.47 -3.52
C ILE A 156 -2.69 -7.00 -2.30
N ILE A 157 -3.98 -7.26 -2.28
CA ILE A 157 -4.83 -6.98 -1.13
C ILE A 157 -4.66 -8.11 -0.12
N CYS A 158 -4.10 -7.80 1.04
CA CYS A 158 -3.85 -8.75 2.12
C CYS A 158 -4.75 -8.53 3.35
N ASP A 159 -5.65 -7.56 3.29
CA ASP A 159 -6.67 -7.33 4.30
C ASP A 159 -7.85 -8.30 4.12
N ALA A 160 -8.50 -8.64 5.24
CA ALA A 160 -9.67 -9.52 5.22
C ALA A 160 -10.88 -8.88 4.51
N ASP A 161 -10.88 -7.56 4.39
CA ASP A 161 -11.95 -6.80 3.76
C ASP A 161 -11.39 -5.62 2.94
N ILE A 162 -12.03 -5.33 1.81
CA ILE A 162 -11.66 -4.22 0.93
C ILE A 162 -12.45 -2.99 1.38
N ASN A 163 -11.77 -2.07 2.04
CA ASN A 163 -12.33 -0.75 2.30
C ASN A 163 -12.04 0.23 1.16
N ARG A 164 -12.66 1.41 1.19
CA ARG A 164 -12.59 2.40 0.10
C ARG A 164 -11.17 2.87 -0.21
N VAL A 165 -10.26 2.85 0.75
CA VAL A 165 -8.88 3.35 0.60
C VAL A 165 -8.02 2.47 -0.31
N TRP A 166 -8.42 1.20 -0.54
CA TRP A 166 -7.77 0.30 -1.50
C TRP A 166 -8.06 0.66 -2.96
N VAL A 167 -9.02 1.53 -3.18
CA VAL A 167 -9.46 1.92 -4.52
C VAL A 167 -9.05 3.36 -4.78
N ALA A 168 -8.49 3.64 -5.94
CA ALA A 168 -8.08 4.97 -6.35
C ALA A 168 -9.23 6.00 -6.23
N LYS A 169 -8.91 7.29 -6.11
CA LYS A 169 -9.92 8.35 -5.94
C LYS A 169 -10.92 8.36 -7.10
N GLN A 170 -10.43 8.17 -8.30
CA GLN A 170 -11.22 8.02 -9.53
C GLN A 170 -11.07 6.56 -10.05
N PRO A 171 -11.89 5.61 -9.57
CA PRO A 171 -11.68 4.20 -9.88
C PRO A 171 -11.70 3.85 -11.36
N TRP A 172 -12.52 4.58 -12.13
CA TRP A 172 -12.70 4.37 -13.58
C TRP A 172 -11.52 4.86 -14.42
N GLU A 173 -10.59 5.64 -13.84
CA GLU A 173 -9.37 6.12 -14.49
C GLU A 173 -8.13 5.32 -14.04
N SER A 174 -8.28 4.51 -13.00
CA SER A 174 -7.17 3.75 -12.42
C SER A 174 -6.80 2.53 -13.28
N ARG A 175 -5.49 2.30 -13.39
CA ARG A 175 -4.87 1.20 -14.14
C ARG A 175 -4.19 0.18 -13.23
N ILE A 176 -4.51 0.21 -11.94
CA ILE A 176 -4.03 -0.77 -10.95
C ILE A 176 -4.73 -2.11 -11.18
N ASN A 177 -3.94 -3.19 -11.23
CA ASN A 177 -4.38 -4.57 -11.36
C ASN A 177 -4.37 -5.28 -10.01
#